data_dfa36c3cdd2f4975da44dc502cad7045
#
_entry.id   dfa36c3cdd2f4975da44dc502cad7045
#
_cell.length_a   1.000
_cell.length_b   1.000
_cell.length_c   1.000
_cell.angle_alpha   90.00
_cell.angle_beta   90.00
_cell.angle_gamma   90.00
#
_symmetry.space_group_name_H-M   'P 1'
#
loop_
_entity.id
_entity.type
_entity.pdbx_description
1 polymer ?
#
loop_
_entity_poly.entity_id
_entity_poly.type
_entity_poly.pdbx_seq_one_letter_code
_entity_poly.pdbx_strand_id
1 'polypeptide(L)'
;MTFYQELQLSSVGSKQLIKNTIDKKEKRRHILIYNFKVYLVMAFCVAVVTLFSKIFGADNSVPGVVVLLAVLVLRQADFGVRTSHGLLCIAGIFGILIAGPRITNMMHPVPAFFVNMACILILMIFGCHNVIMSNQSTFVLGYLLLQGYDVSGHAYVLRVISLLIGMGICMAVFYKNQKNRPYRRTFLDLFREFDVRSARNWWYIKLTLIVSSALLIVSLLGWPRAMWAGIACMSVCLPFHEDSVERAKRRGPFNIVGCMIFLILYHVLPESMYPYIGMIGGIGVGYSAGYAWQTVFNTFGALSIASGLFGAGTAVTLRIIFNVMGSVYTVVCDRFLDFLRKRTEIHRVGEMA
;
A
#
# COMPACT_ATOMS: atom_id res chain seq x y z
N MET A 1 13.20 -26.42 -12.22
CA MET A 1 12.11 -25.42 -12.08
C MET A 1 11.58 -25.04 -13.46
N THR A 2 10.26 -25.00 -13.68
CA THR A 2 9.71 -24.60 -14.98
C THR A 2 9.79 -23.09 -15.17
N PHE A 3 9.76 -22.62 -16.42
CA PHE A 3 9.72 -21.18 -16.75
C PHE A 3 8.58 -20.45 -16.03
N TYR A 4 7.39 -21.05 -15.99
CA TYR A 4 6.24 -20.47 -15.34
C TYR A 4 6.41 -20.35 -13.82
N GLN A 5 7.03 -21.35 -13.18
CA GLN A 5 7.32 -21.29 -11.74
C GLN A 5 8.33 -20.19 -11.41
N GLU A 6 9.33 -19.98 -12.25
CA GLU A 6 10.32 -18.90 -12.08
C GLU A 6 9.67 -17.50 -12.22
N LEU A 7 8.71 -17.34 -13.14
CA LEU A 7 7.95 -16.09 -13.28
C LEU A 7 7.13 -15.75 -12.03
N GLN A 8 6.76 -16.75 -11.23
CA GLN A 8 5.95 -16.56 -10.03
C GLN A 8 6.76 -16.23 -8.77
N LEU A 9 8.08 -16.38 -8.79
CA LEU A 9 8.93 -16.05 -7.66
C LEU A 9 8.86 -14.55 -7.33
N SER A 10 9.00 -14.21 -6.04
CA SER A 10 9.28 -12.82 -5.64
C SER A 10 10.66 -12.36 -6.14
N SER A 11 10.95 -11.06 -6.08
CA SER A 11 12.29 -10.53 -6.40
C SER A 11 13.37 -11.14 -5.49
N VAL A 12 13.04 -11.38 -4.22
CA VAL A 12 13.94 -12.08 -3.28
C VAL A 12 14.20 -13.50 -3.74
N GLY A 13 13.14 -14.26 -4.05
CA GLY A 13 13.24 -15.64 -4.50
C GLY A 13 14.04 -15.78 -5.81
N SER A 14 13.80 -14.89 -6.80
CA SER A 14 14.57 -14.88 -8.04
C SER A 14 16.06 -14.60 -7.81
N LYS A 15 16.39 -13.63 -6.92
CA LYS A 15 17.80 -13.34 -6.61
C LYS A 15 18.47 -14.47 -5.83
N GLN A 16 17.76 -15.14 -4.93
CA GLN A 16 18.29 -16.31 -4.22
C GLN A 16 18.55 -17.46 -5.20
N LEU A 17 17.63 -17.73 -6.12
CA LEU A 17 17.80 -18.75 -7.16
C LEU A 17 19.05 -18.45 -8.00
N ILE A 18 19.21 -17.22 -8.48
CA ILE A 18 20.39 -16.79 -9.26
C ILE A 18 21.69 -16.93 -8.44
N LYS A 19 21.65 -16.58 -7.14
CA LYS A 19 22.82 -16.66 -6.26
C LYS A 19 23.24 -18.10 -6.02
N ASN A 20 22.30 -19.01 -5.83
CA ASN A 20 22.55 -20.41 -5.48
C ASN A 20 22.88 -21.29 -6.69
N THR A 21 22.68 -20.81 -7.92
CA THR A 21 23.00 -21.55 -9.15
C THR A 21 24.48 -21.44 -9.48
N ILE A 22 25.19 -22.58 -9.53
CA ILE A 22 26.61 -22.67 -9.78
C ILE A 22 26.89 -22.68 -11.29
N ASP A 23 26.08 -23.41 -12.06
CA ASP A 23 26.26 -23.50 -13.51
C ASP A 23 26.01 -22.14 -14.19
N LYS A 24 27.02 -21.69 -14.98
CA LYS A 24 27.00 -20.39 -15.66
C LYS A 24 25.88 -20.29 -16.71
N LYS A 25 25.53 -21.37 -17.38
CA LYS A 25 24.48 -21.39 -18.42
C LYS A 25 23.12 -21.28 -17.81
N GLU A 26 22.84 -22.04 -16.75
CA GLU A 26 21.59 -21.96 -16.01
C GLU A 26 21.44 -20.60 -15.31
N LYS A 27 22.50 -20.09 -14.71
CA LYS A 27 22.51 -18.77 -14.08
C LYS A 27 22.14 -17.65 -15.06
N ARG A 28 22.69 -17.67 -16.29
CA ARG A 28 22.30 -16.72 -17.34
C ARG A 28 20.83 -16.84 -17.71
N ARG A 29 20.31 -18.06 -17.81
CA ARG A 29 18.90 -18.31 -18.07
C ARG A 29 18.02 -17.70 -16.97
N HIS A 30 18.32 -17.91 -15.68
CA HIS A 30 17.57 -17.33 -14.56
C HIS A 30 17.62 -15.81 -14.56
N ILE A 31 18.76 -15.20 -14.90
CA ILE A 31 18.88 -13.75 -15.06
C ILE A 31 17.98 -13.23 -16.17
N LEU A 32 17.96 -13.89 -17.33
CA LEU A 32 17.09 -13.50 -18.45
C LEU A 32 15.62 -13.62 -18.09
N ILE A 33 15.20 -14.70 -17.43
CA ILE A 33 13.81 -14.88 -16.96
C ILE A 33 13.43 -13.81 -15.93
N TYR A 34 14.33 -13.46 -15.01
CA TYR A 34 14.09 -12.41 -14.04
C TYR A 34 13.93 -11.03 -14.69
N ASN A 35 14.80 -10.68 -15.64
CA ASN A 35 14.68 -9.44 -16.41
C ASN A 35 13.36 -9.42 -17.20
N PHE A 36 13.08 -10.48 -17.95
CA PHE A 36 11.83 -10.59 -18.71
C PHE A 36 10.59 -10.39 -17.81
N LYS A 37 10.58 -11.01 -16.63
CA LYS A 37 9.52 -10.85 -15.64
C LYS A 37 9.33 -9.40 -15.20
N VAL A 38 10.41 -8.69 -14.85
CA VAL A 38 10.37 -7.30 -14.40
C VAL A 38 9.77 -6.40 -15.48
N TYR A 39 10.25 -6.53 -16.72
CA TYR A 39 9.73 -5.73 -17.84
C TYR A 39 8.29 -6.11 -18.21
N LEU A 40 7.94 -7.40 -18.17
CA LEU A 40 6.58 -7.87 -18.45
C LEU A 40 5.58 -7.31 -17.42
N VAL A 41 5.92 -7.38 -16.13
CA VAL A 41 5.09 -6.81 -15.06
C VAL A 41 4.97 -5.30 -15.24
N MET A 42 6.07 -4.61 -15.54
CA MET A 42 6.03 -3.16 -15.76
C MET A 42 5.17 -2.78 -16.96
N ALA A 43 5.31 -3.47 -18.09
CA ALA A 43 4.48 -3.26 -19.27
C ALA A 43 2.99 -3.49 -18.96
N PHE A 44 2.67 -4.54 -18.21
CA PHE A 44 1.30 -4.81 -17.75
C PHE A 44 0.77 -3.68 -16.86
N CYS A 45 1.57 -3.21 -15.88
CA CYS A 45 1.19 -2.10 -15.02
C CYS A 45 0.89 -0.82 -15.81
N VAL A 46 1.78 -0.46 -16.73
CA VAL A 46 1.60 0.72 -17.60
C VAL A 46 0.36 0.55 -18.47
N ALA A 47 0.17 -0.60 -19.10
CA ALA A 47 -0.99 -0.87 -19.96
C ALA A 47 -2.31 -0.73 -19.18
N VAL A 48 -2.42 -1.31 -17.99
CA VAL A 48 -3.64 -1.23 -17.17
C VAL A 48 -3.92 0.21 -16.74
N VAL A 49 -2.94 0.92 -16.19
CA VAL A 49 -3.12 2.31 -15.73
C VAL A 49 -3.46 3.23 -16.89
N THR A 50 -2.78 3.08 -18.04
CA THR A 50 -3.07 3.86 -19.25
C THR A 50 -4.46 3.57 -19.80
N LEU A 51 -4.88 2.30 -19.78
CA LEU A 51 -6.23 1.92 -20.23
C LEU A 51 -7.30 2.56 -19.34
N PHE A 52 -7.14 2.49 -18.02
CA PHE A 52 -8.05 3.16 -17.07
C PHE A 52 -8.08 4.68 -17.30
N SER A 53 -6.92 5.30 -17.48
CA SER A 53 -6.82 6.74 -17.75
C SER A 53 -7.49 7.14 -19.07
N LYS A 54 -7.39 6.32 -20.12
CA LYS A 54 -8.03 6.58 -21.42
C LYS A 54 -9.55 6.40 -21.38
N ILE A 55 -10.06 5.40 -20.65
CA ILE A 55 -11.50 5.09 -20.58
C ILE A 55 -12.21 6.03 -19.61
N PHE A 56 -11.63 6.29 -18.44
CA PHE A 56 -12.29 7.01 -17.34
C PHE A 56 -11.74 8.43 -17.11
N GLY A 57 -10.84 8.90 -17.99
CA GLY A 57 -10.18 10.21 -17.87
C GLY A 57 -8.88 10.18 -17.09
N ALA A 58 -8.01 11.15 -17.37
CA ALA A 58 -6.66 11.26 -16.76
C ALA A 58 -6.71 11.36 -15.22
N ASP A 59 -7.70 12.05 -14.67
CA ASP A 59 -7.93 12.20 -13.23
C ASP A 59 -8.25 10.86 -12.53
N ASN A 60 -8.62 9.84 -13.30
CA ASN A 60 -8.95 8.50 -12.83
C ASN A 60 -7.87 7.45 -13.14
N SER A 61 -6.61 7.87 -13.32
CA SER A 61 -5.46 6.96 -13.37
C SER A 61 -5.23 6.25 -12.02
N VAL A 62 -5.51 6.93 -10.90
CA VAL A 62 -5.34 6.39 -9.54
C VAL A 62 -6.23 5.16 -9.27
N PRO A 63 -7.53 5.12 -9.58
CA PRO A 63 -8.31 3.89 -9.56
C PRO A 63 -7.65 2.72 -10.31
N GLY A 64 -7.06 2.99 -11.49
CA GLY A 64 -6.32 1.98 -12.24
C GLY A 64 -5.16 1.39 -11.45
N VAL A 65 -4.40 2.22 -10.74
CA VAL A 65 -3.32 1.77 -9.82
C VAL A 65 -3.88 0.92 -8.69
N VAL A 66 -4.96 1.37 -8.04
CA VAL A 66 -5.59 0.66 -6.91
C VAL A 66 -6.12 -0.71 -7.33
N VAL A 67 -6.83 -0.77 -8.46
CA VAL A 67 -7.33 -2.03 -9.03
C VAL A 67 -6.19 -2.96 -9.41
N LEU A 68 -5.14 -2.42 -10.05
CA LEU A 68 -3.96 -3.19 -10.42
C LEU A 68 -3.30 -3.84 -9.20
N LEU A 69 -3.06 -3.08 -8.14
CA LEU A 69 -2.48 -3.59 -6.89
C LEU A 69 -3.38 -4.66 -6.26
N ALA A 70 -4.69 -4.44 -6.23
CA ALA A 70 -5.65 -5.41 -5.73
C ALA A 70 -5.65 -6.71 -6.55
N VAL A 71 -5.64 -6.63 -7.88
CA VAL A 71 -5.55 -7.81 -8.78
C VAL A 71 -4.27 -8.60 -8.54
N LEU A 72 -3.12 -7.91 -8.42
CA LEU A 72 -1.83 -8.57 -8.19
C LEU A 72 -1.80 -9.32 -6.85
N VAL A 73 -2.36 -8.73 -5.80
CA VAL A 73 -2.42 -9.34 -4.46
C VAL A 73 -3.44 -10.48 -4.42
N LEU A 74 -4.65 -10.30 -4.93
CA LEU A 74 -5.73 -11.28 -4.88
C LEU A 74 -5.48 -12.53 -5.74
N ARG A 75 -4.45 -12.52 -6.58
CA ARG A 75 -3.95 -13.76 -7.20
C ARG A 75 -3.44 -14.78 -6.20
N GLN A 76 -2.90 -14.33 -5.08
CA GLN A 76 -2.23 -15.19 -4.09
C GLN A 76 -2.84 -15.07 -2.70
N ALA A 77 -3.26 -13.87 -2.32
CA ALA A 77 -3.79 -13.59 -1.00
C ALA A 77 -5.24 -14.11 -0.85
N ASP A 78 -5.53 -14.63 0.33
CA ASP A 78 -6.86 -15.00 0.78
C ASP A 78 -7.27 -14.19 2.02
N PHE A 79 -8.54 -14.27 2.38
CA PHE A 79 -9.09 -13.61 3.57
C PHE A 79 -9.34 -14.58 4.73
N GLY A 80 -8.94 -15.85 4.60
CA GLY A 80 -9.16 -16.88 5.61
C GLY A 80 -10.63 -17.27 5.83
N VAL A 81 -11.53 -16.93 4.89
CA VAL A 81 -12.96 -17.23 4.90
C VAL A 81 -13.38 -18.01 3.65
N ARG A 82 -14.61 -18.58 3.65
CA ARG A 82 -15.19 -19.24 2.46
C ARG A 82 -15.11 -18.30 1.25
N THR A 83 -14.88 -18.84 0.08
CA THR A 83 -14.67 -18.04 -1.15
C THR A 83 -15.84 -17.07 -1.42
N SER A 84 -17.10 -17.50 -1.24
CA SER A 84 -18.28 -16.64 -1.39
C SER A 84 -18.28 -15.46 -0.40
N HIS A 85 -17.87 -15.70 0.84
CA HIS A 85 -17.72 -14.65 1.86
C HIS A 85 -16.50 -13.77 1.61
N GLY A 86 -15.45 -14.30 0.96
CA GLY A 86 -14.33 -13.50 0.46
C GLY A 86 -14.75 -12.49 -0.63
N LEU A 87 -15.72 -12.86 -1.48
CA LEU A 87 -16.31 -11.90 -2.43
C LEU A 87 -17.06 -10.76 -1.71
N LEU A 88 -17.74 -11.04 -0.59
CA LEU A 88 -18.34 -9.99 0.25
C LEU A 88 -17.27 -9.09 0.88
N CYS A 89 -16.13 -9.64 1.30
CA CYS A 89 -15.01 -8.80 1.77
C CYS A 89 -14.52 -7.85 0.68
N ILE A 90 -14.38 -8.34 -0.57
CA ILE A 90 -13.98 -7.50 -1.70
C ILE A 90 -15.02 -6.41 -1.96
N ALA A 91 -16.32 -6.74 -1.94
CA ALA A 91 -17.39 -5.76 -2.09
C ALA A 91 -17.32 -4.66 -1.00
N GLY A 92 -17.15 -5.07 0.26
CA GLY A 92 -16.99 -4.13 1.38
C GLY A 92 -15.74 -3.25 1.26
N ILE A 93 -14.60 -3.84 0.88
CA ILE A 93 -13.36 -3.09 0.63
C ILE A 93 -13.58 -2.04 -0.45
N PHE A 94 -14.11 -2.41 -1.61
CA PHE A 94 -14.35 -1.47 -2.71
C PHE A 94 -15.43 -0.43 -2.36
N GLY A 95 -16.45 -0.81 -1.59
CA GLY A 95 -17.42 0.15 -1.04
C GLY A 95 -16.77 1.24 -0.20
N ILE A 96 -15.83 0.85 0.69
CA ILE A 96 -15.04 1.80 1.49
C ILE A 96 -14.13 2.65 0.59
N LEU A 97 -13.46 2.05 -0.39
CA LEU A 97 -12.58 2.76 -1.32
C LEU A 97 -13.33 3.79 -2.18
N ILE A 98 -14.58 3.53 -2.50
CA ILE A 98 -15.46 4.47 -3.22
C ILE A 98 -15.91 5.60 -2.30
N ALA A 99 -16.53 5.29 -1.17
CA ALA A 99 -17.22 6.27 -0.34
C ALA A 99 -16.30 6.98 0.66
N GLY A 100 -15.43 6.23 1.36
CA GLY A 100 -14.65 6.74 2.48
C GLY A 100 -13.75 7.92 2.14
N PRO A 101 -12.87 7.85 1.11
CA PRO A 101 -11.99 8.94 0.72
C PRO A 101 -12.77 10.22 0.37
N ARG A 102 -13.89 10.08 -0.34
CA ARG A 102 -14.72 11.21 -0.73
C ARG A 102 -15.42 11.87 0.47
N ILE A 103 -16.01 11.07 1.35
CA ILE A 103 -16.67 11.56 2.56
C ILE A 103 -15.68 12.33 3.43
N THR A 104 -14.50 11.78 3.66
CA THR A 104 -13.49 12.42 4.52
C THR A 104 -12.95 13.72 3.94
N ASN A 105 -12.85 13.84 2.62
CA ASN A 105 -12.41 15.08 1.96
C ASN A 105 -13.49 16.18 1.94
N MET A 106 -14.76 15.82 2.14
CA MET A 106 -15.86 16.78 2.26
C MET A 106 -16.08 17.27 3.70
N MET A 107 -15.39 16.68 4.68
CA MET A 107 -15.58 16.97 6.09
C MET A 107 -14.45 17.85 6.67
N HIS A 108 -14.74 18.54 7.77
CA HIS A 108 -13.69 19.14 8.59
C HIS A 108 -12.73 18.04 9.12
N PRO A 109 -11.42 18.33 9.30
CA PRO A 109 -10.43 17.33 9.70
C PRO A 109 -10.78 16.50 10.94
N VAL A 110 -11.47 17.09 11.95
CA VAL A 110 -11.82 16.38 13.19
C VAL A 110 -12.87 15.28 12.96
N PRO A 111 -14.06 15.51 12.38
CA PRO A 111 -14.95 14.40 12.04
C PRO A 111 -14.36 13.45 10.99
N ALA A 112 -13.57 13.95 10.02
CA ALA A 112 -12.88 13.11 9.06
C ALA A 112 -11.93 12.10 9.73
N PHE A 113 -11.31 12.45 10.87
CA PHE A 113 -10.48 11.53 11.64
C PHE A 113 -11.25 10.26 12.07
N PHE A 114 -12.47 10.42 12.61
CA PHE A 114 -13.27 9.28 13.05
C PHE A 114 -13.73 8.41 11.86
N VAL A 115 -14.06 9.04 10.74
CA VAL A 115 -14.42 8.31 9.50
C VAL A 115 -13.20 7.57 8.96
N ASN A 116 -12.01 8.18 8.93
CA ASN A 116 -10.75 7.52 8.55
C ASN A 116 -10.47 6.32 9.47
N MET A 117 -10.64 6.48 10.79
CA MET A 117 -10.47 5.38 11.75
C MET A 117 -11.41 4.22 11.42
N ALA A 118 -12.71 4.48 11.23
CA ALA A 118 -13.67 3.44 10.91
C ALA A 118 -13.33 2.74 9.58
N CYS A 119 -13.05 3.50 8.52
CA CYS A 119 -12.71 2.96 7.21
C CYS A 119 -11.43 2.10 7.26
N ILE A 120 -10.35 2.60 7.85
CA ILE A 120 -9.08 1.89 7.91
C ILE A 120 -9.22 0.64 8.77
N LEU A 121 -9.90 0.70 9.92
CA LEU A 121 -10.11 -0.46 10.78
C LEU A 121 -10.90 -1.56 10.05
N ILE A 122 -11.97 -1.21 9.34
CA ILE A 122 -12.77 -2.18 8.58
C ILE A 122 -11.95 -2.77 7.43
N LEU A 123 -11.13 -1.97 6.73
CA LEU A 123 -10.20 -2.47 5.71
C LEU A 123 -9.20 -3.47 6.29
N MET A 124 -8.70 -3.24 7.51
CA MET A 124 -7.81 -4.17 8.20
C MET A 124 -8.53 -5.47 8.57
N ILE A 125 -9.74 -5.39 9.11
CA ILE A 125 -10.55 -6.57 9.48
C ILE A 125 -10.87 -7.42 8.23
N PHE A 126 -11.27 -6.81 7.13
CA PHE A 126 -11.62 -7.54 5.92
C PHE A 126 -10.39 -8.10 5.20
N GLY A 127 -9.33 -7.30 5.08
CA GLY A 127 -8.21 -7.60 4.21
C GLY A 127 -7.05 -8.34 4.87
N CYS A 128 -6.87 -8.21 6.20
CA CYS A 128 -5.61 -8.58 6.84
C CYS A 128 -5.71 -9.76 7.82
N HIS A 129 -6.74 -10.60 7.70
CA HIS A 129 -6.87 -11.80 8.55
C HIS A 129 -5.63 -12.68 8.47
N ASN A 130 -5.09 -12.90 7.27
CA ASN A 130 -3.79 -13.52 7.06
C ASN A 130 -2.70 -12.44 7.03
N VAL A 131 -2.05 -12.24 8.18
CA VAL A 131 -1.06 -11.17 8.39
C VAL A 131 0.15 -11.30 7.47
N ILE A 132 0.54 -12.52 7.11
CA ILE A 132 1.72 -12.80 6.26
C ILE A 132 1.55 -12.20 4.86
N MET A 133 0.32 -12.08 4.38
CA MET A 133 0.01 -11.53 3.04
C MET A 133 0.22 -10.02 2.93
N SER A 134 0.36 -9.32 4.05
CA SER A 134 0.62 -7.86 4.09
C SER A 134 -0.38 -7.03 3.26
N ASN A 135 -1.66 -7.41 3.27
CA ASN A 135 -2.71 -6.83 2.43
C ASN A 135 -3.01 -5.35 2.76
N GLN A 136 -2.61 -4.86 3.96
CA GLN A 136 -2.69 -3.44 4.29
C GLN A 136 -1.90 -2.58 3.29
N SER A 137 -0.78 -3.06 2.78
CA SER A 137 0.01 -2.36 1.77
C SER A 137 -0.69 -2.23 0.41
N THR A 138 -1.88 -2.80 0.27
CA THR A 138 -2.73 -2.70 -0.92
C THR A 138 -4.01 -1.93 -0.59
N PHE A 139 -4.79 -2.37 0.38
CA PHE A 139 -6.13 -1.80 0.62
C PHE A 139 -6.07 -0.48 1.37
N VAL A 140 -5.25 -0.37 2.43
CA VAL A 140 -5.07 0.92 3.13
C VAL A 140 -4.27 1.89 2.24
N LEU A 141 -3.27 1.41 1.49
CA LEU A 141 -2.59 2.24 0.49
C LEU A 141 -3.58 2.78 -0.56
N GLY A 142 -4.45 1.91 -1.08
CA GLY A 142 -5.48 2.30 -2.05
C GLY A 142 -6.41 3.38 -1.51
N TYR A 143 -6.84 3.24 -0.25
CA TYR A 143 -7.63 4.26 0.46
C TYR A 143 -6.91 5.61 0.53
N LEU A 144 -5.65 5.60 0.97
CA LEU A 144 -4.83 6.82 1.10
C LEU A 144 -4.56 7.48 -0.27
N LEU A 145 -4.33 6.69 -1.32
CA LEU A 145 -4.17 7.22 -2.68
C LEU A 145 -5.44 7.89 -3.17
N LEU A 146 -6.60 7.23 -3.03
CA LEU A 146 -7.88 7.79 -3.45
C LEU A 146 -8.26 9.05 -2.68
N GLN A 147 -7.92 9.12 -1.38
CA GLN A 147 -8.09 10.31 -0.55
C GLN A 147 -7.17 11.46 -0.98
N GLY A 148 -5.91 11.17 -1.25
CA GLY A 148 -4.92 12.19 -1.61
C GLY A 148 -5.05 12.70 -3.05
N TYR A 149 -5.73 11.98 -3.92
CA TYR A 149 -6.04 12.34 -5.31
C TYR A 149 -7.55 12.39 -5.52
N ASP A 150 -8.26 13.14 -4.69
CA ASP A 150 -9.72 13.29 -4.77
C ASP A 150 -10.15 13.98 -6.06
N VAL A 151 -11.35 13.66 -6.50
CA VAL A 151 -12.02 14.27 -7.66
C VAL A 151 -13.49 14.55 -7.33
N SER A 152 -14.11 15.46 -8.07
CA SER A 152 -15.50 15.86 -7.85
C SER A 152 -16.31 15.86 -9.15
N GLY A 153 -17.62 16.05 -9.04
CA GLY A 153 -18.52 16.16 -10.19
C GLY A 153 -18.48 14.92 -11.09
N HIS A 154 -18.44 15.12 -12.39
CA HIS A 154 -18.43 14.04 -13.41
C HIS A 154 -17.21 13.11 -13.27
N ALA A 155 -16.03 13.62 -12.90
CA ALA A 155 -14.85 12.79 -12.69
C ALA A 155 -15.03 11.81 -11.52
N TYR A 156 -15.80 12.19 -10.48
CA TYR A 156 -16.13 11.26 -9.40
C TYR A 156 -17.10 10.16 -9.84
N VAL A 157 -18.08 10.47 -10.68
CA VAL A 157 -18.98 9.44 -11.25
C VAL A 157 -18.15 8.40 -12.05
N LEU A 158 -17.24 8.86 -12.89
CA LEU A 158 -16.34 7.97 -13.63
C LEU A 158 -15.43 7.17 -12.70
N ARG A 159 -15.00 7.75 -11.58
CA ARG A 159 -14.25 7.04 -10.51
C ARG A 159 -15.06 5.91 -9.90
N VAL A 160 -16.30 6.15 -9.55
CA VAL A 160 -17.20 5.12 -9.03
C VAL A 160 -17.35 3.97 -10.02
N ILE A 161 -17.63 4.28 -11.28
CA ILE A 161 -17.78 3.27 -12.34
C ILE A 161 -16.49 2.47 -12.50
N SER A 162 -15.33 3.14 -12.55
CA SER A 162 -14.03 2.50 -12.72
C SER A 162 -13.70 1.54 -11.57
N LEU A 163 -14.02 1.93 -10.32
CA LEU A 163 -13.82 1.09 -9.14
C LEU A 163 -14.82 -0.07 -9.08
N LEU A 164 -16.07 0.10 -9.51
CA LEU A 164 -17.05 -0.98 -9.61
C LEU A 164 -16.63 -2.04 -10.66
N ILE A 165 -16.15 -1.59 -11.82
CA ILE A 165 -15.59 -2.51 -12.83
C ILE A 165 -14.34 -3.21 -12.27
N GLY A 166 -13.45 -2.45 -11.62
CA GLY A 166 -12.29 -3.00 -10.95
C GLY A 166 -12.64 -4.03 -9.87
N MET A 167 -13.67 -3.78 -9.08
CA MET A 167 -14.22 -4.73 -8.11
C MET A 167 -14.63 -6.05 -8.79
N GLY A 168 -15.36 -5.98 -9.90
CA GLY A 168 -15.76 -7.17 -10.65
C GLY A 168 -14.56 -7.96 -11.16
N ILE A 169 -13.52 -7.29 -11.68
CA ILE A 169 -12.27 -7.93 -12.11
C ILE A 169 -11.57 -8.60 -10.92
N CYS A 170 -11.45 -7.90 -9.78
CA CYS A 170 -10.86 -8.43 -8.56
C CYS A 170 -11.61 -9.66 -8.03
N MET A 171 -12.95 -9.62 -8.03
CA MET A 171 -13.79 -10.75 -7.63
C MET A 171 -13.58 -11.96 -8.55
N ALA A 172 -13.51 -11.75 -9.86
CA ALA A 172 -13.27 -12.84 -10.83
C ALA A 172 -11.89 -13.48 -10.63
N VAL A 173 -10.84 -12.65 -10.43
CA VAL A 173 -9.48 -13.12 -10.15
C VAL A 173 -9.43 -13.89 -8.83
N PHE A 174 -10.01 -13.35 -7.76
CA PHE A 174 -10.06 -14.00 -6.46
C PHE A 174 -10.81 -15.33 -6.53
N TYR A 175 -12.00 -15.36 -7.11
CA TYR A 175 -12.79 -16.59 -7.26
C TYR A 175 -12.02 -17.66 -8.01
N LYS A 176 -11.42 -17.31 -9.16
CA LYS A 176 -10.64 -18.26 -9.98
C LYS A 176 -9.51 -18.92 -9.17
N ASN A 177 -8.80 -18.12 -8.34
CA ASN A 177 -7.62 -18.61 -7.63
C ASN A 177 -7.94 -19.26 -6.27
N GLN A 178 -9.05 -18.87 -5.61
CA GLN A 178 -9.36 -19.29 -4.24
C GLN A 178 -10.56 -20.23 -4.13
N LYS A 179 -11.26 -20.58 -5.22
CA LYS A 179 -12.48 -21.41 -5.20
C LYS A 179 -12.31 -22.79 -4.56
N ASN A 180 -11.11 -23.33 -4.54
CA ASN A 180 -10.81 -24.66 -3.99
C ASN A 180 -10.25 -24.62 -2.55
N ARG A 181 -10.23 -23.45 -1.88
CA ARG A 181 -9.73 -23.35 -0.51
C ARG A 181 -10.74 -23.88 0.51
N PRO A 182 -10.34 -24.79 1.41
CA PRO A 182 -11.24 -25.49 2.32
C PRO A 182 -11.57 -24.68 3.58
N TYR A 183 -11.77 -23.35 3.47
CA TYR A 183 -12.11 -22.54 4.62
C TYR A 183 -13.57 -22.74 5.03
N ARG A 184 -13.82 -22.86 6.35
CA ARG A 184 -15.17 -22.97 6.95
C ARG A 184 -15.70 -21.67 7.51
N ARG A 185 -14.81 -20.70 7.80
CA ARG A 185 -15.15 -19.40 8.38
C ARG A 185 -16.05 -18.58 7.48
N THR A 186 -16.94 -17.83 8.12
CA THR A 186 -17.88 -16.91 7.46
C THR A 186 -17.38 -15.46 7.55
N PHE A 187 -18.00 -14.56 6.81
CA PHE A 187 -17.75 -13.12 6.89
C PHE A 187 -17.99 -12.56 8.30
N LEU A 188 -19.04 -13.05 9.00
CA LEU A 188 -19.35 -12.60 10.35
C LEU A 188 -18.31 -13.04 11.38
N ASP A 189 -17.61 -14.13 11.15
CA ASP A 189 -16.58 -14.63 12.06
C ASP A 189 -15.37 -13.66 12.13
N LEU A 190 -15.12 -12.86 11.06
CA LEU A 190 -14.09 -11.84 11.09
C LEU A 190 -14.34 -10.78 12.18
N PHE A 191 -15.61 -10.45 12.44
CA PHE A 191 -16.00 -9.52 13.49
C PHE A 191 -16.10 -10.20 14.85
N ARG A 192 -16.63 -11.43 14.93
CA ARG A 192 -16.77 -12.20 16.17
C ARG A 192 -15.41 -12.55 16.77
N GLU A 193 -14.41 -12.82 15.92
CA GLU A 193 -13.04 -13.12 16.34
C GLU A 193 -12.25 -11.84 16.68
N PHE A 194 -12.87 -10.64 16.63
CA PHE A 194 -12.19 -9.41 16.97
C PHE A 194 -12.01 -9.30 18.49
N ASP A 195 -10.81 -9.64 18.95
CA ASP A 195 -10.39 -9.50 20.34
C ASP A 195 -9.22 -8.52 20.43
N VAL A 196 -9.42 -7.43 21.17
CA VAL A 196 -8.41 -6.37 21.40
C VAL A 196 -7.13 -6.93 22.05
N ARG A 197 -7.25 -8.06 22.77
CA ARG A 197 -6.12 -8.71 23.44
C ARG A 197 -5.21 -9.46 22.46
N SER A 198 -5.73 -9.88 21.30
CA SER A 198 -4.91 -10.58 20.31
C SER A 198 -3.87 -9.65 19.69
N ALA A 199 -2.65 -10.16 19.46
CA ALA A 199 -1.56 -9.39 18.85
C ALA A 199 -1.94 -8.86 17.46
N ARG A 200 -2.71 -9.64 16.68
CA ARG A 200 -3.21 -9.26 15.36
C ARG A 200 -4.15 -8.06 15.43
N ASN A 201 -5.17 -8.11 16.27
CA ASN A 201 -6.17 -7.04 16.36
C ASN A 201 -5.58 -5.80 17.03
N TRP A 202 -4.64 -5.97 17.96
CA TRP A 202 -3.87 -4.85 18.50
C TRP A 202 -3.08 -4.12 17.41
N TRP A 203 -2.44 -4.85 16.50
CA TRP A 203 -1.80 -4.24 15.35
C TRP A 203 -2.80 -3.49 14.45
N TYR A 204 -4.03 -4.01 14.23
CA TYR A 204 -5.07 -3.28 13.49
C TYR A 204 -5.37 -1.93 14.15
N ILE A 205 -5.55 -1.93 15.48
CA ILE A 205 -5.83 -0.71 16.24
C ILE A 205 -4.66 0.27 16.15
N LYS A 206 -3.43 -0.20 16.37
CA LYS A 206 -2.22 0.65 16.28
C LYS A 206 -2.11 1.30 14.91
N LEU A 207 -2.16 0.51 13.83
CA LEU A 207 -2.06 1.03 12.47
C LEU A 207 -3.18 2.05 12.19
N THR A 208 -4.40 1.74 12.56
CA THR A 208 -5.57 2.62 12.36
C THR A 208 -5.39 3.96 13.08
N LEU A 209 -5.04 3.94 14.37
CA LEU A 209 -4.84 5.15 15.17
C LEU A 209 -3.68 5.99 14.62
N ILE A 210 -2.54 5.36 14.33
CA ILE A 210 -1.32 6.05 13.87
C ILE A 210 -1.57 6.71 12.50
N VAL A 211 -2.17 5.99 11.55
CA VAL A 211 -2.43 6.54 10.22
C VAL A 211 -3.48 7.65 10.28
N SER A 212 -4.61 7.42 10.96
CA SER A 212 -5.71 8.41 11.02
C SER A 212 -5.29 9.68 11.76
N SER A 213 -4.52 9.58 12.84
CA SER A 213 -4.02 10.75 13.58
C SER A 213 -2.95 11.51 12.80
N ALA A 214 -2.10 10.83 12.04
CA ALA A 214 -1.15 11.49 11.15
C ALA A 214 -1.89 12.30 10.06
N LEU A 215 -2.95 11.73 9.46
CA LEU A 215 -3.80 12.44 8.50
C LEU A 215 -4.46 13.67 9.15
N LEU A 216 -5.00 13.53 10.38
CA LEU A 216 -5.60 14.64 11.12
C LEU A 216 -4.61 15.77 11.34
N ILE A 217 -3.41 15.47 11.87
CA ILE A 217 -2.38 16.47 12.17
C ILE A 217 -2.01 17.26 10.92
N VAL A 218 -1.71 16.55 9.81
CA VAL A 218 -1.30 17.22 8.57
C VAL A 218 -2.46 18.04 7.97
N SER A 219 -3.70 17.54 8.07
CA SER A 219 -4.87 18.27 7.58
C SER A 219 -5.18 19.53 8.42
N LEU A 220 -4.99 19.48 9.74
CA LEU A 220 -5.12 20.65 10.61
C LEU A 220 -4.06 21.71 10.35
N LEU A 221 -2.87 21.31 9.95
CA LEU A 221 -1.78 22.21 9.52
C LEU A 221 -2.03 22.82 8.12
N GLY A 222 -3.07 22.38 7.41
CA GLY A 222 -3.38 22.83 6.06
C GLY A 222 -2.34 22.44 5.01
N TRP A 223 -1.48 21.46 5.29
CA TRP A 223 -0.44 21.03 4.36
C TRP A 223 -1.00 20.09 3.29
N PRO A 224 -0.60 20.28 2.01
CA PRO A 224 -1.05 19.41 0.93
C PRO A 224 -0.46 18.00 1.06
N ARG A 225 -1.14 17.02 0.45
CA ARG A 225 -0.64 15.64 0.38
C ARG A 225 -0.48 14.91 1.73
N ALA A 226 -1.41 15.12 2.67
CA ALA A 226 -1.47 14.41 3.95
C ALA A 226 -1.33 12.89 3.81
N MET A 227 -1.78 12.31 2.70
CA MET A 227 -1.63 10.89 2.38
C MET A 227 -0.18 10.40 2.44
N TRP A 228 0.83 11.24 2.16
CA TRP A 228 2.23 10.81 2.21
C TRP A 228 2.70 10.52 3.64
N ALA A 229 2.22 11.28 4.61
CA ALA A 229 2.42 10.96 6.03
C ALA A 229 1.72 9.65 6.40
N GLY A 230 0.45 9.48 6.00
CA GLY A 230 -0.30 8.23 6.20
C GLY A 230 0.39 7.01 5.59
N ILE A 231 0.90 7.11 4.35
CA ILE A 231 1.64 6.04 3.68
C ILE A 231 2.96 5.73 4.42
N ALA A 232 3.66 6.76 4.93
CA ALA A 232 4.86 6.56 5.72
C ALA A 232 4.54 5.80 7.00
N CYS A 233 3.51 6.23 7.74
CA CYS A 233 3.05 5.57 8.96
C CYS A 233 2.64 4.11 8.71
N MET A 234 1.78 3.86 7.73
CA MET A 234 1.35 2.51 7.36
C MET A 234 2.54 1.60 7.03
N SER A 235 3.52 2.13 6.30
CA SER A 235 4.67 1.35 5.86
C SER A 235 5.67 1.02 6.97
N VAL A 236 5.73 1.82 8.04
CA VAL A 236 6.56 1.57 9.22
C VAL A 236 5.83 0.71 10.24
N CYS A 237 4.52 0.89 10.41
CA CYS A 237 3.68 0.12 11.35
C CYS A 237 3.40 -1.28 10.82
N LEU A 238 4.33 -2.21 11.05
CA LEU A 238 4.19 -3.61 10.64
C LEU A 238 3.62 -4.49 11.73
N PRO A 239 3.10 -5.68 11.36
CA PRO A 239 2.75 -6.69 12.34
C PRO A 239 3.98 -7.18 13.10
N PHE A 240 3.80 -7.56 14.29
CA PHE A 240 4.60 -7.97 15.47
C PHE A 240 5.97 -8.62 15.26
N HIS A 241 6.50 -8.81 14.07
CA HIS A 241 7.78 -9.50 13.85
C HIS A 241 8.92 -8.60 13.38
N GLU A 242 8.63 -7.37 13.01
CA GLU A 242 9.67 -6.40 12.65
C GLU A 242 9.57 -5.16 13.55
N ASP A 243 10.72 -4.70 14.05
CA ASP A 243 10.81 -3.49 14.85
C ASP A 243 10.50 -2.25 13.96
N SER A 244 9.53 -1.47 14.39
CA SER A 244 9.15 -0.20 13.75
C SER A 244 10.34 0.77 13.65
N VAL A 245 11.25 0.72 14.64
CA VAL A 245 12.49 1.53 14.67
C VAL A 245 13.41 1.14 13.52
N GLU A 246 13.63 -0.15 13.30
CA GLU A 246 14.51 -0.62 12.22
C GLU A 246 13.98 -0.22 10.84
N ARG A 247 12.65 -0.30 10.65
CA ARG A 247 12.04 0.16 9.41
C ARG A 247 12.09 1.67 9.24
N ALA A 248 11.87 2.42 10.31
CA ALA A 248 11.97 3.88 10.28
C ALA A 248 13.39 4.34 9.93
N LYS A 249 14.42 3.70 10.53
CA LYS A 249 15.84 3.95 10.21
C LYS A 249 16.18 3.72 8.74
N ARG A 250 15.51 2.78 8.09
CA ARG A 250 15.69 2.52 6.66
C ARG A 250 14.85 3.45 5.80
N ARG A 251 13.61 3.75 6.19
CA ARG A 251 12.69 4.53 5.37
C ARG A 251 13.13 5.99 5.19
N GLY A 252 13.45 6.70 6.27
CA GLY A 252 13.82 8.10 6.21
C GLY A 252 15.01 8.37 5.29
N PRO A 253 16.20 7.83 5.58
CA PRO A 253 17.40 8.05 4.77
C PRO A 253 17.25 7.60 3.32
N PHE A 254 16.69 6.43 3.07
CA PHE A 254 16.53 5.93 1.70
C PHE A 254 15.46 6.69 0.91
N ASN A 255 14.46 7.28 1.57
CA ASN A 255 13.56 8.22 0.92
C ASN A 255 14.31 9.51 0.49
N ILE A 256 15.17 10.05 1.34
CA ILE A 256 16.00 11.21 1.01
C ILE A 256 16.90 10.89 -0.20
N VAL A 257 17.58 9.74 -0.19
CA VAL A 257 18.38 9.27 -1.34
C VAL A 257 17.54 9.22 -2.61
N GLY A 258 16.34 8.65 -2.54
CA GLY A 258 15.41 8.61 -3.68
C GLY A 258 15.01 10.00 -4.17
N CYS A 259 14.75 10.93 -3.26
CA CYS A 259 14.45 12.33 -3.59
C CYS A 259 15.62 13.03 -4.29
N MET A 260 16.85 12.82 -3.82
CA MET A 260 18.04 13.41 -4.43
C MET A 260 18.30 12.85 -5.84
N ILE A 261 18.20 11.53 -6.01
CA ILE A 261 18.34 10.92 -7.34
C ILE A 261 17.24 11.44 -8.29
N PHE A 262 15.98 11.56 -7.80
CA PHE A 262 14.90 12.13 -8.60
C PHE A 262 15.22 13.55 -9.06
N LEU A 263 15.72 14.43 -8.17
CA LEU A 263 16.10 15.80 -8.52
C LEU A 263 17.21 15.83 -9.58
N ILE A 264 18.21 14.97 -9.45
CA ILE A 264 19.28 14.87 -10.47
C ILE A 264 18.68 14.48 -11.82
N LEU A 265 17.84 13.44 -11.86
CA LEU A 265 17.18 13.02 -13.09
C LEU A 265 16.29 14.11 -13.68
N TYR A 266 15.55 14.83 -12.83
CA TYR A 266 14.66 15.90 -13.25
C TYR A 266 15.41 17.10 -13.86
N HIS A 267 16.65 17.40 -13.42
CA HIS A 267 17.45 18.48 -13.97
C HIS A 267 18.31 18.07 -15.19
N VAL A 268 18.68 16.79 -15.27
CA VAL A 268 19.53 16.28 -16.37
C VAL A 268 18.71 15.88 -17.59
N LEU A 269 17.50 15.34 -17.37
CA LEU A 269 16.66 14.86 -18.46
C LEU A 269 15.85 16.01 -19.08
N PRO A 270 15.60 15.98 -20.40
CA PRO A 270 14.68 16.92 -21.05
C PRO A 270 13.25 16.71 -20.56
N GLU A 271 12.43 17.76 -20.59
CA GLU A 271 11.04 17.74 -20.10
C GLU A 271 10.17 16.61 -20.70
N SER A 272 10.42 16.27 -21.96
CA SER A 272 9.73 15.16 -22.65
C SER A 272 9.97 13.79 -21.98
N MET A 273 11.03 13.66 -21.17
CA MET A 273 11.39 12.43 -20.47
C MET A 273 10.84 12.34 -19.03
N TYR A 274 10.30 13.42 -18.46
CA TYR A 274 9.80 13.44 -17.07
C TYR A 274 8.75 12.36 -16.77
N PRO A 275 7.78 12.04 -17.64
CA PRO A 275 6.82 10.96 -17.38
C PRO A 275 7.49 9.58 -17.22
N TYR A 276 8.65 9.38 -17.85
CA TYR A 276 9.38 8.10 -17.78
C TYR A 276 10.15 7.90 -16.47
N ILE A 277 10.39 8.96 -15.67
CA ILE A 277 11.07 8.82 -14.37
C ILE A 277 10.25 7.89 -13.45
N GLY A 278 8.92 8.01 -13.48
CA GLY A 278 8.04 7.11 -12.73
C GLY A 278 8.16 5.64 -13.18
N MET A 279 8.34 5.41 -14.48
CA MET A 279 8.57 4.06 -15.03
C MET A 279 9.91 3.48 -14.59
N ILE A 280 10.98 4.29 -14.59
CA ILE A 280 12.29 3.91 -14.04
C ILE A 280 12.14 3.49 -12.57
N GLY A 281 11.35 4.24 -11.80
CA GLY A 281 11.00 3.88 -10.42
C GLY A 281 10.33 2.51 -10.32
N GLY A 282 9.32 2.24 -11.15
CA GLY A 282 8.62 0.96 -11.18
C GLY A 282 9.54 -0.23 -11.53
N ILE A 283 10.40 -0.07 -12.53
CA ILE A 283 11.43 -1.07 -12.91
C ILE A 283 12.39 -1.28 -11.73
N GLY A 284 12.86 -0.20 -11.10
CA GLY A 284 13.74 -0.26 -9.94
C GLY A 284 13.13 -1.01 -8.76
N VAL A 285 11.82 -0.81 -8.48
CA VAL A 285 11.08 -1.59 -7.48
C VAL A 285 11.08 -3.09 -7.84
N GLY A 286 10.84 -3.42 -9.12
CA GLY A 286 10.88 -4.80 -9.61
C GLY A 286 12.22 -5.48 -9.38
N TYR A 287 13.31 -4.74 -9.47
CA TYR A 287 14.67 -5.24 -9.17
C TYR A 287 15.03 -5.17 -7.68
N SER A 288 14.26 -4.52 -6.84
CA SER A 288 14.57 -4.33 -5.43
C SER A 288 14.13 -5.53 -4.59
N ALA A 289 15.08 -6.24 -3.99
CA ALA A 289 14.79 -7.32 -3.04
C ALA A 289 14.60 -6.80 -1.60
N GLY A 290 15.14 -5.64 -1.26
CA GLY A 290 15.13 -5.06 0.08
C GLY A 290 14.25 -3.82 0.18
N TYR A 291 13.65 -3.64 1.36
CA TYR A 291 12.76 -2.52 1.66
C TYR A 291 13.40 -1.14 1.42
N ALA A 292 14.67 -0.99 1.75
CA ALA A 292 15.41 0.26 1.58
C ALA A 292 15.41 0.73 0.12
N TRP A 293 15.81 -0.14 -0.81
CA TRP A 293 15.82 0.17 -2.23
C TRP A 293 14.41 0.32 -2.83
N GLN A 294 13.43 -0.45 -2.35
CA GLN A 294 12.03 -0.23 -2.72
C GLN A 294 11.58 1.18 -2.33
N THR A 295 12.02 1.70 -1.19
CA THR A 295 11.70 3.07 -0.75
C THR A 295 12.29 4.11 -1.68
N VAL A 296 13.56 3.93 -2.14
CA VAL A 296 14.20 4.82 -3.12
C VAL A 296 13.36 4.90 -4.40
N PHE A 297 13.06 3.77 -5.00
CA PHE A 297 12.40 3.72 -6.31
C PHE A 297 10.91 4.07 -6.26
N ASN A 298 10.20 3.74 -5.17
CA ASN A 298 8.82 4.18 -4.95
C ASN A 298 8.68 5.71 -4.87
N THR A 299 9.75 6.40 -4.51
CA THR A 299 9.78 7.86 -4.46
C THR A 299 9.62 8.47 -5.85
N PHE A 300 10.18 7.85 -6.88
CA PHE A 300 10.14 8.35 -8.26
C PHE A 300 8.71 8.46 -8.80
N GLY A 301 7.90 7.40 -8.64
CA GLY A 301 6.51 7.42 -9.08
C GLY A 301 5.68 8.51 -8.40
N ALA A 302 5.86 8.67 -7.09
CA ALA A 302 5.15 9.70 -6.33
C ALA A 302 5.57 11.12 -6.71
N LEU A 303 6.87 11.35 -6.92
CA LEU A 303 7.40 12.66 -7.30
C LEU A 303 7.12 13.01 -8.76
N SER A 304 7.10 12.04 -9.68
CA SER A 304 6.73 12.29 -11.09
C SER A 304 5.34 12.91 -11.22
N ILE A 305 4.38 12.44 -10.39
CA ILE A 305 3.03 13.01 -10.39
C ILE A 305 3.01 14.37 -9.67
N ALA A 306 3.68 14.47 -8.53
CA ALA A 306 3.61 15.67 -7.70
C ALA A 306 4.39 16.86 -8.28
N SER A 307 5.48 16.61 -8.99
CA SER A 307 6.27 17.66 -9.64
C SER A 307 5.50 18.43 -10.71
N GLY A 308 4.57 17.77 -11.41
CA GLY A 308 3.67 18.42 -12.35
C GLY A 308 2.62 19.35 -11.69
N LEU A 309 2.35 19.17 -10.39
CA LEU A 309 1.34 19.94 -9.65
C LEU A 309 1.94 21.07 -8.80
N PHE A 310 3.12 20.87 -8.23
CA PHE A 310 3.72 21.78 -7.25
C PHE A 310 5.13 22.27 -7.64
N GLY A 311 5.66 21.78 -8.76
CA GLY A 311 7.08 21.91 -9.08
C GLY A 311 7.95 20.90 -8.31
N ALA A 312 9.10 20.55 -8.89
CA ALA A 312 9.97 19.49 -8.36
C ALA A 312 10.51 19.79 -6.95
N GLY A 313 10.94 21.04 -6.70
CA GLY A 313 11.48 21.45 -5.41
C GLY A 313 10.48 21.29 -4.27
N THR A 314 9.27 21.83 -4.42
CA THR A 314 8.19 21.72 -3.42
C THR A 314 7.77 20.26 -3.21
N ALA A 315 7.61 19.49 -4.30
CA ALA A 315 7.24 18.09 -4.22
C ALA A 315 8.27 17.26 -3.43
N VAL A 316 9.56 17.48 -3.68
CA VAL A 316 10.65 16.79 -2.99
C VAL A 316 10.69 17.19 -1.51
N THR A 317 10.60 18.48 -1.20
CA THR A 317 10.59 18.97 0.19
C THR A 317 9.45 18.35 0.99
N LEU A 318 8.21 18.40 0.47
CA LEU A 318 7.06 17.77 1.12
C LEU A 318 7.24 16.26 1.27
N ARG A 319 7.80 15.59 0.26
CA ARG A 319 8.05 14.15 0.30
C ARG A 319 9.02 13.76 1.40
N ILE A 320 10.12 14.51 1.56
CA ILE A 320 11.10 14.28 2.62
C ILE A 320 10.46 14.53 3.98
N ILE A 321 9.84 15.69 4.18
CA ILE A 321 9.20 16.06 5.45
C ILE A 321 8.20 14.97 5.88
N PHE A 322 7.25 14.61 5.05
CA PHE A 322 6.21 13.64 5.42
C PHE A 322 6.74 12.23 5.65
N ASN A 323 7.77 11.80 4.92
CA ASN A 323 8.36 10.49 5.16
C ASN A 323 9.19 10.43 6.44
N VAL A 324 9.97 11.46 6.73
CA VAL A 324 10.74 11.54 7.98
C VAL A 324 9.79 11.70 9.17
N MET A 325 8.90 12.71 9.13
CA MET A 325 7.92 12.94 10.20
C MET A 325 7.03 11.71 10.44
N GLY A 326 6.47 11.12 9.38
CA GLY A 326 5.62 9.94 9.49
C GLY A 326 6.36 8.74 10.06
N SER A 327 7.64 8.56 9.73
CA SER A 327 8.46 7.48 10.29
C SER A 327 8.74 7.69 11.77
N VAL A 328 9.15 8.89 12.18
CA VAL A 328 9.41 9.22 13.59
C VAL A 328 8.12 9.15 14.41
N TYR A 329 7.05 9.74 13.90
CA TYR A 329 5.73 9.72 14.52
C TYR A 329 5.24 8.30 14.78
N THR A 330 5.40 7.41 13.81
CA THR A 330 5.01 5.99 13.96
C THR A 330 5.77 5.33 15.10
N VAL A 331 7.08 5.52 15.19
CA VAL A 331 7.91 4.91 16.26
C VAL A 331 7.48 5.42 17.64
N VAL A 332 7.24 6.72 17.77
CA VAL A 332 6.80 7.31 19.04
C VAL A 332 5.43 6.77 19.44
N CYS A 333 4.46 6.79 18.53
CA CYS A 333 3.11 6.30 18.81
C CYS A 333 3.06 4.79 19.06
N ASP A 334 3.83 4.00 18.30
CA ASP A 334 3.90 2.55 18.46
C ASP A 334 4.38 2.18 19.87
N ARG A 335 5.48 2.80 20.34
CA ARG A 335 6.00 2.61 21.70
C ARG A 335 5.05 3.10 22.78
N PHE A 336 4.42 4.26 22.56
CA PHE A 336 3.45 4.81 23.50
C PHE A 336 2.23 3.90 23.67
N LEU A 337 1.66 3.41 22.58
CA LEU A 337 0.51 2.51 22.59
C LEU A 337 0.87 1.16 23.25
N ASP A 338 2.05 0.60 23.00
CA ASP A 338 2.50 -0.62 23.65
C ASP A 338 2.76 -0.42 25.15
N PHE A 339 3.27 0.74 25.56
CA PHE A 339 3.40 1.11 26.96
C PHE A 339 2.03 1.16 27.67
N LEU A 340 1.04 1.82 27.05
CA LEU A 340 -0.33 1.89 27.58
C LEU A 340 -0.95 0.49 27.74
N ARG A 341 -0.77 -0.38 26.75
CA ARG A 341 -1.26 -1.76 26.79
C ARG A 341 -0.66 -2.54 27.98
N LYS A 342 0.67 -2.51 28.12
CA LYS A 342 1.36 -3.19 29.22
C LYS A 342 0.86 -2.70 30.58
N ARG A 343 0.67 -1.40 30.76
CA ARG A 343 0.16 -0.82 32.00
C ARG A 343 -1.25 -1.31 32.34
N THR A 344 -2.14 -1.41 31.32
CA THR A 344 -3.52 -1.90 31.49
C THR A 344 -3.54 -3.40 31.83
N GLU A 345 -2.64 -4.19 31.28
CA GLU A 345 -2.51 -5.63 31.60
C GLU A 345 -2.01 -5.83 33.04
N ILE A 346 -1.05 -5.04 33.52
CA ILE A 346 -0.52 -5.10 34.89
C ILE A 346 -1.60 -4.71 35.91
N HIS A 347 -2.38 -3.64 35.65
CA HIS A 347 -3.47 -3.24 36.56
C HIS A 347 -4.54 -4.34 36.72
N ARG A 348 -4.90 -5.02 35.63
CA ARG A 348 -5.88 -6.12 35.69
C ARG A 348 -5.38 -7.35 36.46
N VAL A 349 -4.10 -7.66 36.40
CA VAL A 349 -3.51 -8.76 37.16
C VAL A 349 -3.46 -8.38 38.65
N GLY A 350 -3.18 -7.14 39.01
CA GLY A 350 -3.19 -6.64 40.38
C GLY A 350 -4.60 -6.54 41.01
N GLU A 351 -5.65 -6.38 40.22
CA GLU A 351 -7.04 -6.39 40.72
C GLU A 351 -7.63 -7.81 40.88
N MET A 352 -6.98 -8.82 40.33
CA MET A 352 -7.40 -10.23 40.41
C MET A 352 -6.57 -11.03 41.48
N ALA A 353 -5.56 -10.41 42.08
CA ALA A 353 -4.74 -10.96 43.17
C ALA A 353 -5.16 -10.36 44.50
#